data_abefe6e07cd05b4d6f2eeed562e024c5
#
_entry.id   abefe6e07cd05b4d6f2eeed562e024c5
#
_cell.length_a   1.000
_cell.length_b   1.000
_cell.length_c   1.000
_cell.angle_alpha   90.00
_cell.angle_beta   90.00
_cell.angle_gamma   90.00
#
_symmetry.space_group_name_H-M   'P 1'
#
loop_
_entity.id
_entity.type
_entity.pdbx_description
1 polymer ?
#
loop_
_entity_poly.entity_id
_entity_poly.type
_entity_poly.pdbx_seq_one_letter_code
_entity_poly.pdbx_strand_id
1 'polypeptide(L)'
;MTVVRHLIVEGSSSSVDSGGAGTTSYHTLYLPHAIQETDQQCFATDGALLSDMLGRQSSVIAAFKDGPNILFIQAGQNDLRSTSASEWLAAFSDYLAKFQHAIKSSGKLVRLGISTHNPRNEIPFNANRAIADPALRLFPSEGKCDFVVDWAADPTWGPDGAAANQTLYPDGTHPSQAGQSNMEANYFRPVLNSLSFPLDLV
;
A
#
# COMPACT_ATOMS: atom_id res chain seq x y z
N MET A 1 1.63 29.87 5.28
CA MET A 1 1.35 29.01 4.11
C MET A 1 0.86 27.66 4.62
N THR A 2 -0.22 27.14 4.08
CA THR A 2 -0.66 25.79 4.41
C THR A 2 0.27 24.82 3.69
N VAL A 3 0.92 23.91 4.43
CA VAL A 3 1.76 22.88 3.81
C VAL A 3 0.85 21.78 3.27
N VAL A 4 0.86 21.56 1.96
CA VAL A 4 0.10 20.49 1.30
C VAL A 4 0.93 19.21 1.33
N ARG A 5 0.33 18.10 1.74
CA ARG A 5 0.90 16.76 1.60
C ARG A 5 0.58 16.21 0.21
N HIS A 6 1.48 15.41 -0.33
CA HIS A 6 1.31 14.74 -1.61
C HIS A 6 1.27 13.24 -1.39
N LEU A 7 0.08 12.63 -1.50
CA LEU A 7 -0.12 11.19 -1.40
C LEU A 7 0.03 10.56 -2.78
N ILE A 8 1.03 9.72 -2.93
CA ILE A 8 1.31 8.97 -4.15
C ILE A 8 1.03 7.50 -3.83
N VAL A 9 0.10 6.90 -4.56
CA VAL A 9 -0.32 5.51 -4.35
C VAL A 9 0.12 4.67 -5.54
N GLU A 10 0.85 3.60 -5.24
CA GLU A 10 1.24 2.57 -6.19
C GLU A 10 0.62 1.25 -5.75
N GLY A 11 0.13 0.43 -6.67
CA GLY A 11 -0.49 -0.82 -6.27
C GLY A 11 -1.21 -1.58 -7.38
N SER A 12 -2.08 -2.48 -6.95
CA SER A 12 -2.94 -3.28 -7.81
C SER A 12 -4.42 -2.95 -7.58
N SER A 13 -5.32 -3.83 -7.98
CA SER A 13 -6.79 -3.62 -7.99
C SER A 13 -7.40 -3.12 -6.69
N SER A 14 -6.88 -3.51 -5.53
CA SER A 14 -7.38 -3.03 -4.23
C SER A 14 -7.11 -1.54 -3.98
N SER A 15 -6.21 -0.93 -4.74
CA SER A 15 -5.86 0.50 -4.72
C SER A 15 -6.45 1.28 -5.91
N VAL A 16 -7.33 0.68 -6.71
CA VAL A 16 -7.99 1.34 -7.84
C VAL A 16 -9.43 1.65 -7.48
N ASP A 17 -9.85 2.90 -7.63
CA ASP A 17 -11.28 3.25 -7.52
C ASP A 17 -12.06 2.51 -8.62
N SER A 18 -13.17 1.90 -8.22
CA SER A 18 -13.97 1.01 -9.07
C SER A 18 -13.23 -0.25 -9.55
N GLY A 19 -12.05 -0.55 -9.00
CA GLY A 19 -11.34 -1.80 -9.26
C GLY A 19 -11.98 -2.99 -8.55
N GLY A 20 -11.84 -4.19 -9.12
CA GLY A 20 -12.29 -5.43 -8.55
C GLY A 20 -13.77 -5.46 -8.16
N ALA A 21 -14.11 -5.04 -6.94
CA ALA A 21 -15.48 -5.04 -6.43
C ALA A 21 -16.29 -3.76 -6.75
N GLY A 22 -15.80 -2.85 -7.57
CA GLY A 22 -16.48 -1.59 -7.91
C GLY A 22 -16.58 -0.62 -6.74
N THR A 23 -15.63 -0.64 -5.82
CA THR A 23 -15.62 0.16 -4.59
C THR A 23 -14.77 1.42 -4.71
N THR A 24 -15.05 2.42 -3.86
CA THR A 24 -14.11 3.53 -3.62
C THR A 24 -12.98 3.03 -2.73
N SER A 25 -11.74 3.21 -3.15
CA SER A 25 -10.56 2.70 -2.45
C SER A 25 -10.27 3.47 -1.14
N TYR A 26 -9.57 2.82 -0.23
CA TYR A 26 -9.20 3.36 1.09
C TYR A 26 -8.46 4.70 1.01
N HIS A 27 -7.61 4.90 0.01
CA HIS A 27 -6.84 6.15 -0.11
C HIS A 27 -7.70 7.33 -0.58
N THR A 28 -8.70 7.12 -1.42
CA THR A 28 -9.68 8.13 -1.81
C THR A 28 -10.60 8.46 -0.63
N LEU A 29 -11.02 7.45 0.14
CA LEU A 29 -11.79 7.65 1.37
C LEU A 29 -11.02 8.45 2.43
N TYR A 30 -9.69 8.35 2.45
CA TYR A 30 -8.84 9.07 3.40
C TYR A 30 -8.82 10.59 3.18
N LEU A 31 -8.88 11.08 1.95
CA LEU A 31 -8.67 12.51 1.64
C LEU A 31 -9.51 13.48 2.50
N PRO A 32 -10.83 13.27 2.70
CA PRO A 32 -11.64 14.16 3.54
C PRO A 32 -11.30 14.06 5.04
N HIS A 33 -10.50 13.08 5.46
CA HIS A 33 -10.11 12.82 6.85
C HIS A 33 -8.64 13.11 7.15
N ALA A 34 -7.89 13.57 6.15
CA ALA A 34 -6.49 13.96 6.32
C ALA A 34 -6.38 15.16 7.27
N ILE A 35 -5.43 15.11 8.22
CA ILE A 35 -5.19 16.21 9.18
C ILE A 35 -4.59 17.47 8.54
N GLN A 36 -4.09 17.35 7.31
CA GLN A 36 -3.56 18.44 6.49
C GLN A 36 -4.14 18.33 5.09
N GLU A 37 -4.22 19.45 4.40
CA GLU A 37 -4.57 19.46 2.97
C GLU A 37 -3.67 18.46 2.25
N THR A 38 -4.30 17.53 1.53
CA THR A 38 -3.60 16.41 0.87
C THR A 38 -4.13 16.30 -0.56
N ASP A 39 -3.24 16.43 -1.54
CA ASP A 39 -3.53 16.02 -2.90
C ASP A 39 -3.10 14.57 -3.13
N GLN A 40 -3.57 13.97 -4.23
CA GLN A 40 -3.32 12.56 -4.50
C GLN A 40 -2.99 12.31 -5.95
N GLN A 41 -2.07 11.37 -6.18
CA GLN A 41 -1.84 10.75 -7.48
C GLN A 41 -1.78 9.24 -7.32
N CYS A 42 -2.61 8.52 -8.08
CA CYS A 42 -2.67 7.05 -8.05
C CYS A 42 -2.10 6.47 -9.33
N PHE A 43 -1.17 5.53 -9.20
CA PHE A 43 -0.56 4.75 -10.26
C PHE A 43 -1.00 3.27 -10.24
N ALA A 44 -1.88 2.90 -9.32
CA ALA A 44 -2.37 1.53 -9.21
C ALA A 44 -3.10 1.09 -10.48
N THR A 45 -2.96 -0.19 -10.81
CA THR A 45 -3.59 -0.78 -12.01
C THR A 45 -4.14 -2.16 -11.66
N ASP A 46 -5.36 -2.46 -12.14
CA ASP A 46 -5.97 -3.77 -11.95
C ASP A 46 -5.06 -4.90 -12.45
N GLY A 47 -4.96 -5.96 -11.64
CA GLY A 47 -4.18 -7.14 -11.98
C GLY A 47 -2.67 -6.96 -11.94
N ALA A 48 -2.15 -5.76 -11.62
CA ALA A 48 -0.73 -5.49 -11.68
C ALA A 48 0.10 -6.45 -10.82
N LEU A 49 1.18 -6.94 -11.42
CA LEU A 49 2.28 -7.67 -10.78
C LEU A 49 3.38 -6.68 -10.39
N LEU A 50 4.32 -7.13 -9.57
CA LEU A 50 5.49 -6.35 -9.21
C LEU A 50 6.33 -5.93 -10.44
N SER A 51 6.38 -6.78 -11.47
CA SER A 51 7.02 -6.48 -12.76
C SER A 51 6.38 -5.29 -13.49
N ASP A 52 5.05 -5.17 -13.43
CA ASP A 52 4.32 -4.05 -14.04
C ASP A 52 4.58 -2.76 -13.27
N MET A 53 4.60 -2.85 -11.93
CA MET A 53 4.97 -1.74 -11.06
C MET A 53 6.40 -1.26 -11.32
N LEU A 54 7.33 -2.18 -11.56
CA LEU A 54 8.71 -1.86 -11.92
C LEU A 54 8.79 -1.07 -13.23
N GLY A 55 7.95 -1.43 -14.22
CA GLY A 55 7.88 -0.74 -15.51
C GLY A 55 7.44 0.73 -15.42
N ARG A 56 6.65 1.11 -14.39
CA ARG A 56 6.18 2.49 -14.18
C ARG A 56 6.87 3.24 -13.03
N GLN A 57 7.88 2.64 -12.41
CA GLN A 57 8.59 3.20 -11.25
C GLN A 57 9.15 4.63 -11.52
N SER A 58 9.67 4.88 -12.72
CA SER A 58 10.16 6.21 -13.09
C SER A 58 9.05 7.27 -13.08
N SER A 59 7.83 6.93 -13.49
CA SER A 59 6.68 7.82 -13.47
C SER A 59 6.24 8.13 -12.03
N VAL A 60 6.29 7.13 -11.14
CA VAL A 60 6.01 7.29 -9.70
C VAL A 60 7.05 8.23 -9.06
N ILE A 61 8.33 8.06 -9.37
CA ILE A 61 9.41 8.93 -8.88
C ILE A 61 9.25 10.37 -9.39
N ALA A 62 8.86 10.53 -10.66
CA ALA A 62 8.63 11.86 -11.24
C ALA A 62 7.44 12.62 -10.60
N ALA A 63 6.58 11.92 -9.86
CA ALA A 63 5.46 12.52 -9.14
C ALA A 63 5.85 13.19 -7.81
N PHE A 64 7.09 13.01 -7.32
CA PHE A 64 7.54 13.66 -6.08
C PHE A 64 7.59 15.18 -6.27
N LYS A 65 6.83 15.89 -5.44
CA LYS A 65 6.71 17.34 -5.45
C LYS A 65 7.63 17.99 -4.40
N ASP A 66 7.72 19.31 -4.44
CA ASP A 66 8.27 20.07 -3.31
C ASP A 66 7.32 19.97 -2.12
N GLY A 67 7.87 19.81 -0.90
CA GLY A 67 7.11 19.59 0.31
C GLY A 67 6.98 18.11 0.70
N PRO A 68 6.10 17.80 1.67
CA PRO A 68 5.92 16.47 2.22
C PRO A 68 5.25 15.51 1.23
N ASN A 69 5.95 14.43 0.85
CA ASN A 69 5.40 13.36 0.03
C ASN A 69 5.21 12.10 0.86
N ILE A 70 4.14 11.38 0.61
CA ILE A 70 3.88 10.03 1.12
C ILE A 70 3.78 9.11 -0.09
N LEU A 71 4.76 8.23 -0.29
CA LEU A 71 4.66 7.15 -1.26
C LEU A 71 4.16 5.90 -0.54
N PHE A 72 2.98 5.43 -0.90
CA PHE A 72 2.39 4.22 -0.35
C PHE A 72 2.26 3.15 -1.42
N ILE A 73 2.78 1.95 -1.14
CA ILE A 73 2.87 0.84 -2.09
C ILE A 73 2.12 -0.38 -1.55
N GLN A 74 1.12 -0.83 -2.30
CA GLN A 74 0.41 -2.08 -2.08
C GLN A 74 0.74 -3.08 -3.19
N ALA A 75 1.68 -3.98 -2.93
CA ALA A 75 2.16 -4.96 -3.91
C ALA A 75 1.91 -6.40 -3.43
N GLY A 76 2.08 -7.38 -4.30
CA GLY A 76 2.09 -8.81 -3.97
C GLY A 76 0.74 -9.53 -4.08
N GLN A 77 -0.37 -8.81 -4.16
CA GLN A 77 -1.71 -9.42 -4.23
C GLN A 77 -1.89 -10.38 -5.41
N ASN A 78 -1.21 -10.14 -6.51
CA ASN A 78 -1.28 -11.00 -7.71
C ASN A 78 -0.07 -11.93 -7.82
N ASP A 79 1.10 -11.49 -7.37
CA ASP A 79 2.36 -12.26 -7.45
C ASP A 79 2.32 -13.50 -6.57
N LEU A 80 1.89 -13.38 -5.31
CA LEU A 80 1.90 -14.46 -4.31
C LEU A 80 0.95 -15.63 -4.63
N ARG A 81 0.18 -15.53 -5.71
CA ARG A 81 -0.62 -16.64 -6.26
C ARG A 81 0.25 -17.71 -6.92
N SER A 82 1.38 -17.32 -7.51
CA SER A 82 2.22 -18.17 -8.33
C SER A 82 3.72 -18.09 -8.02
N THR A 83 4.13 -17.06 -7.28
CA THR A 83 5.53 -16.84 -6.87
C THR A 83 5.67 -17.19 -5.39
N SER A 84 6.74 -17.85 -4.99
CA SER A 84 7.00 -18.13 -3.58
C SER A 84 7.18 -16.83 -2.78
N ALA A 85 6.80 -16.86 -1.50
CA ALA A 85 6.96 -15.69 -0.63
C ALA A 85 8.41 -15.20 -0.56
N SER A 86 9.40 -16.12 -0.53
CA SER A 86 10.81 -15.74 -0.47
C SER A 86 11.32 -15.05 -1.73
N GLU A 87 10.95 -15.56 -2.91
CA GLU A 87 11.31 -14.94 -4.19
C GLU A 87 10.66 -13.56 -4.34
N TRP A 88 9.36 -13.47 -3.99
CA TRP A 88 8.66 -12.21 -4.03
C TRP A 88 9.23 -11.18 -3.05
N LEU A 89 9.53 -11.56 -1.80
CA LEU A 89 10.12 -10.66 -0.80
C LEU A 89 11.49 -10.13 -1.23
N ALA A 90 12.32 -10.97 -1.88
CA ALA A 90 13.60 -10.55 -2.44
C ALA A 90 13.38 -9.50 -3.54
N ALA A 91 12.53 -9.79 -4.53
CA ALA A 91 12.23 -8.87 -5.62
C ALA A 91 11.57 -7.57 -5.11
N PHE A 92 10.69 -7.64 -4.10
CA PHE A 92 10.06 -6.47 -3.51
C PHE A 92 11.06 -5.62 -2.71
N SER A 93 12.00 -6.24 -2.01
CA SER A 93 13.10 -5.52 -1.34
C SER A 93 13.95 -4.74 -2.34
N ASP A 94 14.30 -5.33 -3.48
CA ASP A 94 15.05 -4.68 -4.56
C ASP A 94 14.23 -3.52 -5.19
N TYR A 95 12.94 -3.70 -5.33
CA TYR A 95 12.02 -2.66 -5.81
C TYR A 95 11.99 -1.46 -4.86
N LEU A 96 11.87 -1.69 -3.54
CA LEU A 96 11.91 -0.63 -2.53
C LEU A 96 13.28 0.07 -2.48
N ALA A 97 14.38 -0.66 -2.61
CA ALA A 97 15.74 -0.10 -2.61
C ALA A 97 15.93 0.94 -3.74
N LYS A 98 15.31 0.73 -4.91
CA LYS A 98 15.33 1.70 -6.01
C LYS A 98 14.58 2.99 -5.64
N PHE A 99 13.44 2.90 -4.94
CA PHE A 99 12.76 4.11 -4.44
C PHE A 99 13.58 4.83 -3.39
N GLN A 100 14.18 4.11 -2.43
CA GLN A 100 15.05 4.71 -1.41
C GLN A 100 16.21 5.46 -2.05
N HIS A 101 16.84 4.85 -3.07
CA HIS A 101 17.91 5.51 -3.83
C HIS A 101 17.40 6.79 -4.52
N ALA A 102 16.24 6.72 -5.20
CA ALA A 102 15.65 7.86 -5.87
C ALA A 102 15.25 8.98 -4.90
N ILE A 103 14.63 8.63 -3.75
CA ILE A 103 14.28 9.57 -2.69
C ILE A 103 15.52 10.31 -2.20
N LYS A 104 16.59 9.57 -1.87
CA LYS A 104 17.85 10.16 -1.42
C LYS A 104 18.47 11.06 -2.49
N SER A 105 18.43 10.66 -3.74
CA SER A 105 19.04 11.40 -4.87
C SER A 105 18.22 12.64 -5.25
N SER A 106 16.90 12.61 -5.07
CA SER A 106 16.01 13.73 -5.40
C SER A 106 16.10 14.90 -4.43
N GLY A 107 16.57 14.67 -3.21
CA GLY A 107 16.50 15.64 -2.11
C GLY A 107 15.09 15.96 -1.65
N LYS A 108 14.07 15.23 -2.13
CA LYS A 108 12.66 15.43 -1.76
C LYS A 108 12.36 14.79 -0.40
N LEU A 109 11.44 15.41 0.31
CA LEU A 109 10.95 14.89 1.59
C LEU A 109 9.86 13.84 1.33
N VAL A 110 10.22 12.57 1.43
CA VAL A 110 9.32 11.45 1.14
C VAL A 110 9.30 10.46 2.31
N ARG A 111 8.10 10.04 2.73
CA ARG A 111 7.87 8.88 3.59
C ARG A 111 7.42 7.71 2.73
N LEU A 112 8.19 6.65 2.74
CA LEU A 112 7.92 5.42 2.00
C LEU A 112 7.17 4.42 2.89
N GLY A 113 5.96 4.08 2.51
CA GLY A 113 5.14 3.10 3.22
C GLY A 113 4.70 1.94 2.36
N ILE A 114 4.43 0.83 3.01
CA ILE A 114 3.90 -0.39 2.39
C ILE A 114 2.72 -0.92 3.19
N SER A 115 2.05 -1.96 2.69
CA SER A 115 1.04 -2.70 3.46
C SER A 115 1.36 -4.19 3.55
N THR A 116 0.76 -4.84 4.55
CA THR A 116 0.49 -6.28 4.51
C THR A 116 -0.65 -6.58 3.53
N HIS A 117 -0.98 -7.85 3.32
CA HIS A 117 -1.95 -8.27 2.31
C HIS A 117 -3.34 -8.56 2.92
N ASN A 118 -4.38 -8.28 2.14
CA ASN A 118 -5.71 -8.85 2.39
C ASN A 118 -5.71 -10.35 2.04
N PRO A 119 -6.55 -11.18 2.67
CA PRO A 119 -6.70 -12.57 2.30
C PRO A 119 -7.38 -12.69 0.93
N ARG A 120 -7.22 -13.87 0.31
CA ARG A 120 -7.95 -14.29 -0.89
C ARG A 120 -8.57 -15.66 -0.64
N ASN A 121 -9.63 -15.98 -1.35
CA ASN A 121 -10.19 -17.33 -1.34
C ASN A 121 -9.33 -18.27 -2.24
N GLU A 122 -8.01 -18.26 -2.01
CA GLU A 122 -7.02 -19.03 -2.76
C GLU A 122 -5.94 -19.55 -1.80
N ILE A 123 -5.87 -20.89 -1.64
CA ILE A 123 -4.94 -21.53 -0.70
C ILE A 123 -3.46 -21.18 -0.99
N PRO A 124 -2.96 -21.23 -2.24
CA PRO A 124 -1.55 -20.90 -2.52
C PRO A 124 -1.19 -19.47 -2.12
N PHE A 125 -2.08 -18.53 -2.40
CA PHE A 125 -1.88 -17.14 -2.00
C PHE A 125 -1.79 -16.98 -0.48
N ASN A 126 -2.74 -17.54 0.28
CA ASN A 126 -2.78 -17.40 1.72
C ASN A 126 -1.58 -18.08 2.39
N ALA A 127 -1.11 -19.22 1.86
CA ALA A 127 0.10 -19.87 2.33
C ALA A 127 1.36 -18.99 2.16
N ASN A 128 1.50 -18.34 1.01
CA ASN A 128 2.59 -17.40 0.75
C ASN A 128 2.45 -16.12 1.59
N ARG A 129 1.22 -15.61 1.75
CA ARG A 129 0.91 -14.46 2.60
C ARG A 129 1.31 -14.68 4.05
N ALA A 130 1.05 -15.88 4.59
CA ALA A 130 1.40 -16.23 5.96
C ALA A 130 2.91 -16.16 6.24
N ILE A 131 3.74 -16.25 5.20
CA ILE A 131 5.20 -16.09 5.27
C ILE A 131 5.58 -14.61 5.01
N ALA A 132 4.94 -13.98 4.02
CA ALA A 132 5.30 -12.63 3.58
C ALA A 132 4.91 -11.55 4.62
N ASP A 133 3.70 -11.59 5.18
CA ASP A 133 3.21 -10.53 6.08
C ASP A 133 4.04 -10.35 7.35
N PRO A 134 4.49 -11.42 8.06
CA PRO A 134 5.43 -11.26 9.17
C PRO A 134 6.74 -10.59 8.77
N ALA A 135 7.28 -10.89 7.58
CA ALA A 135 8.49 -10.25 7.09
C ALA A 135 8.27 -8.77 6.76
N LEU A 136 7.15 -8.41 6.11
CA LEU A 136 6.81 -7.02 5.80
C LEU A 136 6.71 -6.13 7.05
N ARG A 137 6.21 -6.67 8.16
CA ARG A 137 6.15 -5.95 9.45
C ARG A 137 7.52 -5.56 9.99
N LEU A 138 8.57 -6.28 9.60
CA LEU A 138 9.95 -5.98 10.01
C LEU A 138 10.64 -4.96 9.11
N PHE A 139 10.13 -4.70 7.92
CA PHE A 139 10.77 -3.81 6.93
C PHE A 139 11.11 -2.41 7.45
N PRO A 140 10.28 -1.74 8.29
CA PRO A 140 10.69 -0.46 8.89
C PRO A 140 11.92 -0.59 9.79
N SER A 141 12.01 -1.63 10.62
CA SER A 141 13.18 -1.86 11.50
C SER A 141 14.43 -2.27 10.72
N GLU A 142 14.26 -2.84 9.53
CA GLU A 142 15.34 -3.17 8.58
C GLU A 142 15.73 -1.98 7.69
N GLY A 143 15.06 -0.84 7.83
CA GLY A 143 15.31 0.35 7.02
C GLY A 143 14.86 0.25 5.56
N LYS A 144 13.98 -0.69 5.22
CA LYS A 144 13.47 -0.89 3.85
C LYS A 144 12.31 0.03 3.49
N CYS A 145 11.57 0.52 4.49
CA CYS A 145 10.53 1.54 4.36
C CYS A 145 10.41 2.31 5.68
N ASP A 146 9.58 3.36 5.71
CA ASP A 146 9.37 4.18 6.91
C ASP A 146 8.23 3.63 7.78
N PHE A 147 7.20 3.01 7.17
CA PHE A 147 6.03 2.52 7.88
C PHE A 147 5.33 1.38 7.15
N VAL A 148 4.52 0.62 7.91
CA VAL A 148 3.63 -0.43 7.38
C VAL A 148 2.19 -0.14 7.80
N VAL A 149 1.25 -0.28 6.87
CA VAL A 149 -0.19 -0.37 7.16
C VAL A 149 -0.54 -1.85 7.26
N ASP A 150 -0.86 -2.32 8.45
CA ASP A 150 -1.02 -3.76 8.75
C ASP A 150 -2.49 -4.22 8.66
N TRP A 151 -3.00 -4.35 7.46
CA TRP A 151 -4.37 -4.85 7.23
C TRP A 151 -4.58 -6.30 7.64
N ALA A 152 -3.52 -7.12 7.57
CA ALA A 152 -3.60 -8.52 7.99
C ALA A 152 -3.83 -8.70 9.49
N ALA A 153 -3.62 -7.65 10.30
CA ALA A 153 -3.90 -7.65 11.73
C ALA A 153 -5.39 -7.44 12.06
N ASP A 154 -6.23 -7.07 11.10
CA ASP A 154 -7.66 -6.90 11.35
C ASP A 154 -8.33 -8.24 11.72
N PRO A 155 -9.03 -8.33 12.87
CA PRO A 155 -9.61 -9.58 13.33
C PRO A 155 -10.79 -10.09 12.47
N THR A 156 -11.40 -9.20 11.69
CA THR A 156 -12.57 -9.53 10.84
C THR A 156 -12.16 -9.71 9.38
N TRP A 157 -11.32 -8.82 8.86
CA TRP A 157 -10.96 -8.74 7.44
C TRP A 157 -9.62 -9.43 7.15
N GLY A 158 -8.75 -9.58 8.15
CA GLY A 158 -7.41 -10.15 8.00
C GLY A 158 -7.31 -11.67 7.93
N PRO A 159 -8.15 -12.48 8.64
CA PRO A 159 -8.03 -13.93 8.61
C PRO A 159 -8.27 -14.52 7.22
N ASP A 160 -7.58 -15.61 6.88
CA ASP A 160 -7.71 -16.29 5.57
C ASP A 160 -9.16 -16.68 5.25
N GLY A 161 -9.93 -17.14 6.25
CA GLY A 161 -11.34 -17.48 6.10
C GLY A 161 -12.27 -16.32 5.77
N ALA A 162 -11.83 -15.07 6.01
CA ALA A 162 -12.64 -13.90 5.70
C ALA A 162 -12.94 -13.78 4.20
N ALA A 163 -11.99 -14.17 3.35
CA ALA A 163 -12.15 -14.09 1.90
C ALA A 163 -13.22 -15.06 1.34
N ALA A 164 -13.61 -16.09 2.08
CA ALA A 164 -14.73 -16.97 1.74
C ALA A 164 -16.09 -16.35 2.06
N ASN A 165 -16.14 -15.29 2.87
CA ASN A 165 -17.36 -14.58 3.21
C ASN A 165 -17.68 -13.50 2.15
N GLN A 166 -18.67 -13.76 1.30
CA GLN A 166 -19.05 -12.85 0.21
C GLN A 166 -19.60 -11.48 0.67
N THR A 167 -19.99 -11.32 1.94
CA THR A 167 -20.34 -10.02 2.49
C THR A 167 -19.09 -9.17 2.72
N LEU A 168 -17.98 -9.81 3.10
CA LEU A 168 -16.70 -9.16 3.32
C LEU A 168 -15.93 -9.00 2.01
N TYR A 169 -15.83 -10.09 1.24
CA TYR A 169 -15.12 -10.17 -0.04
C TYR A 169 -16.05 -10.71 -1.12
N PRO A 170 -16.79 -9.84 -1.82
CA PRO A 170 -17.86 -10.26 -2.76
C PRO A 170 -17.40 -11.23 -3.85
N ASP A 171 -16.14 -11.12 -4.28
CA ASP A 171 -15.53 -11.97 -5.30
C ASP A 171 -14.43 -12.91 -4.74
N GLY A 172 -14.32 -13.00 -3.42
CA GLY A 172 -13.30 -13.80 -2.75
C GLY A 172 -11.88 -13.20 -2.80
N THR A 173 -11.74 -11.96 -3.25
CA THR A 173 -10.43 -11.31 -3.48
C THR A 173 -10.42 -9.87 -2.98
N HIS A 174 -11.42 -9.10 -3.35
CA HIS A 174 -11.46 -7.68 -3.09
C HIS A 174 -12.38 -7.36 -1.91
N PRO A 175 -11.94 -6.54 -0.95
CA PRO A 175 -12.80 -6.09 0.14
C PRO A 175 -14.04 -5.37 -0.41
N SER A 176 -15.20 -5.60 0.22
CA SER A 176 -16.39 -4.80 -0.05
C SER A 176 -16.17 -3.32 0.34
N GLN A 177 -17.11 -2.43 0.00
CA GLN A 177 -17.04 -1.02 0.41
C GLN A 177 -16.89 -0.86 1.92
N ALA A 178 -17.52 -1.71 2.73
CA ALA A 178 -17.36 -1.72 4.18
C ALA A 178 -15.91 -2.09 4.56
N GLY A 179 -15.28 -3.01 3.83
CA GLY A 179 -13.87 -3.37 4.01
C GLY A 179 -12.93 -2.24 3.66
N GLN A 180 -13.16 -1.56 2.54
CA GLN A 180 -12.37 -0.38 2.16
C GLN A 180 -12.48 0.74 3.22
N SER A 181 -13.69 0.97 3.73
CA SER A 181 -13.91 1.96 4.82
C SER A 181 -13.22 1.54 6.11
N ASN A 182 -13.22 0.24 6.45
CA ASN A 182 -12.52 -0.29 7.62
C ASN A 182 -10.99 -0.15 7.47
N MET A 183 -10.44 -0.49 6.30
CA MET A 183 -9.02 -0.34 5.98
C MET A 183 -8.58 1.12 6.12
N GLU A 184 -9.38 2.05 5.64
CA GLU A 184 -9.13 3.48 5.77
C GLU A 184 -9.18 3.92 7.23
N ALA A 185 -10.30 3.69 7.92
CA ALA A 185 -10.57 4.28 9.23
C ALA A 185 -9.67 3.73 10.35
N ASN A 186 -9.39 2.42 10.31
CA ASN A 186 -8.72 1.74 11.41
C ASN A 186 -7.22 1.49 11.18
N TYR A 187 -6.75 1.56 9.93
CA TYR A 187 -5.37 1.23 9.60
C TYR A 187 -4.66 2.34 8.81
N PHE A 188 -5.20 2.77 7.67
CA PHE A 188 -4.54 3.74 6.80
C PHE A 188 -4.51 5.14 7.42
N ARG A 189 -5.67 5.67 7.80
CA ARG A 189 -5.81 7.00 8.40
C ARG A 189 -4.96 7.20 9.66
N PRO A 190 -5.02 6.32 10.69
CA PRO A 190 -4.21 6.49 11.89
C PRO A 190 -2.72 6.55 11.59
N VAL A 191 -2.24 5.70 10.70
CA VAL A 191 -0.82 5.65 10.31
C VAL A 191 -0.43 6.93 9.57
N LEU A 192 -1.16 7.32 8.51
CA LEU A 192 -0.81 8.51 7.74
C LEU A 192 -0.91 9.80 8.54
N ASN A 193 -1.90 9.91 9.43
CA ASN A 193 -2.06 11.08 10.28
C ASN A 193 -0.99 11.17 11.38
N SER A 194 -0.33 10.06 11.75
CA SER A 194 0.78 10.04 12.71
C SER A 194 2.13 10.42 12.08
N LEU A 195 2.25 10.43 10.75
CA LEU A 195 3.52 10.73 10.07
C LEU A 195 3.96 12.17 10.35
N SER A 196 5.16 12.31 10.86
CA SER A 196 5.83 13.61 11.01
C SER A 196 6.81 13.85 9.86
N PHE A 197 6.91 15.11 9.47
CA PHE A 197 7.90 15.58 8.51
C PHE A 197 8.74 16.66 9.19
N PRO A 198 10.08 16.66 9.05
CA PRO A 198 10.92 17.72 9.57
C PRO A 198 10.46 19.07 9.03
N LEU A 199 10.24 20.04 9.92
CA LEU A 199 9.82 21.41 9.55
C LEU A 199 10.98 22.26 9.01
N ASP A 200 12.21 21.74 9.13
CA ASP A 200 13.44 22.51 8.87
C ASP A 200 13.85 22.58 7.39
N LEU A 201 13.03 22.04 6.48
CA LEU A 201 13.31 21.95 5.04
C LEU A 201 12.25 22.65 4.16
N VAL A 202 11.45 23.57 4.72
CA VAL A 202 10.45 24.35 3.96
C VAL A 202 10.88 25.80 3.84
#